data_88d79f67b6060b591f7243d1580a08ab
#
_entry.id   88d79f67b6060b591f7243d1580a08ab
#
_cell.length_a   1.000
_cell.length_b   1.000
_cell.length_c   1.000
_cell.angle_alpha   90.00
_cell.angle_beta   90.00
_cell.angle_gamma   90.00
#
_symmetry.space_group_name_H-M   'P 1'
#
loop_
_entity.id
_entity.type
_entity.pdbx_description
1 polymer ?
#
loop_
_entity_poly.entity_id
_entity_poly.type
_entity_poly.pdbx_seq_one_letter_code
_entity_poly.pdbx_strand_id
1 'polypeptide(L)'
;MREFNVLVKETIADIWRVCSGYNRVFVMFSGGRDSLTVLDLTLRSLGISGVEALFIDTGIATPGLKSYVMSVCDEYKVKLNIVGPDYDFFELVLKKGFPMIKYRWCKEYLKIKPLKRFVENAKRLYGNIILVTGVRRDESWFKAHAEKIYNHPQLGVKVYAPIFEWSGELVKEYIKVYKLKENPLYDIYGKAYDCWCTVYKSPADFALLAALHPDFFKKFVEAESKLRSGGSALYYNGERVYLKDIAERPLEYMKRYSRTFKCPLCRALL
;
A
#
# COMPACT_ATOMS: atom_id res chain seq x y z
N MET A 1 10.69 -26.27 -7.32
CA MET A 1 9.73 -26.69 -6.28
C MET A 1 10.38 -27.09 -4.95
N ARG A 2 11.41 -27.97 -4.91
CA ARG A 2 12.05 -28.38 -3.62
C ARG A 2 12.65 -27.17 -2.87
N GLU A 3 13.45 -26.37 -3.54
CA GLU A 3 14.07 -25.15 -2.98
C GLU A 3 13.04 -24.13 -2.50
N PHE A 4 11.97 -23.89 -3.28
CA PHE A 4 10.88 -23.02 -2.91
C PHE A 4 10.20 -23.48 -1.60
N ASN A 5 9.88 -24.78 -1.48
CA ASN A 5 9.26 -25.32 -0.27
C ASN A 5 10.18 -25.22 0.95
N VAL A 6 11.50 -25.36 0.77
CA VAL A 6 12.48 -25.16 1.85
C VAL A 6 12.47 -23.71 2.28
N LEU A 7 12.56 -22.76 1.36
CA LEU A 7 12.52 -21.32 1.65
C LEU A 7 11.24 -20.92 2.41
N VAL A 8 10.08 -21.44 2.01
CA VAL A 8 8.80 -21.17 2.72
C VAL A 8 8.86 -21.68 4.15
N LYS A 9 9.33 -22.93 4.37
CA LYS A 9 9.47 -23.50 5.71
C LYS A 9 10.45 -22.71 6.59
N GLU A 10 11.57 -22.31 6.03
CA GLU A 10 12.57 -21.47 6.71
C GLU A 10 11.99 -20.12 7.10
N THR A 11 11.20 -19.50 6.20
CA THR A 11 10.54 -18.23 6.48
C THR A 11 9.49 -18.37 7.60
N ILE A 12 8.69 -19.44 7.59
CA ILE A 12 7.73 -19.73 8.65
C ILE A 12 8.45 -19.92 9.99
N ALA A 13 9.55 -20.69 10.03
CA ALA A 13 10.35 -20.89 11.23
C ALA A 13 11.00 -19.58 11.71
N ASP A 14 11.46 -18.74 10.81
CA ASP A 14 12.04 -17.44 11.13
C ASP A 14 10.99 -16.49 11.74
N ILE A 15 9.77 -16.45 11.19
CA ILE A 15 8.64 -15.69 11.76
C ILE A 15 8.37 -16.15 13.19
N TRP A 16 8.31 -17.46 13.43
CA TRP A 16 8.09 -17.99 14.78
C TRP A 16 9.21 -17.55 15.74
N ARG A 17 10.46 -17.72 15.33
CA ARG A 17 11.63 -17.35 16.13
C ARG A 17 11.64 -15.87 16.50
N VAL A 18 11.26 -14.99 15.58
CA VAL A 18 11.29 -13.54 15.79
C VAL A 18 10.05 -13.07 16.57
N CYS A 19 8.88 -13.65 16.30
CA CYS A 19 7.61 -13.09 16.75
C CYS A 19 7.02 -13.80 17.98
N SER A 20 7.40 -15.04 18.32
CA SER A 20 6.80 -15.81 19.42
C SER A 20 6.96 -15.19 20.81
N GLY A 21 7.95 -14.32 20.99
CA GLY A 21 8.18 -13.58 22.24
C GLY A 21 7.36 -12.30 22.40
N TYR A 22 6.47 -12.00 21.45
CA TYR A 22 5.61 -10.80 21.52
C TYR A 22 4.18 -11.16 21.89
N ASN A 23 3.57 -10.34 22.75
CA ASN A 23 2.19 -10.54 23.18
C ASN A 23 1.18 -10.31 22.06
N ARG A 24 1.54 -9.48 21.06
CA ARG A 24 0.72 -9.22 19.89
C ARG A 24 1.57 -8.93 18.66
N VAL A 25 1.21 -9.54 17.56
CA VAL A 25 1.85 -9.36 16.25
C VAL A 25 0.85 -8.67 15.31
N PHE A 26 1.21 -7.49 14.81
CA PHE A 26 0.38 -6.76 13.85
C PHE A 26 0.97 -6.86 12.47
N VAL A 27 0.28 -7.52 11.54
CA VAL A 27 0.67 -7.59 10.14
C VAL A 27 0.10 -6.39 9.39
N MET A 28 0.99 -5.56 8.87
CA MET A 28 0.61 -4.40 8.06
C MET A 28 0.10 -4.85 6.70
N PHE A 29 -1.21 -5.05 6.60
CA PHE A 29 -1.87 -5.56 5.40
C PHE A 29 -2.42 -4.44 4.54
N SER A 30 -1.69 -4.06 3.50
CA SER A 30 -2.07 -2.97 2.57
C SER A 30 -2.97 -3.43 1.41
N GLY A 31 -3.31 -4.71 1.32
CA GLY A 31 -4.03 -5.30 0.19
C GLY A 31 -3.16 -5.58 -1.03
N GLY A 32 -1.84 -5.40 -0.93
CA GLY A 32 -0.88 -5.77 -1.97
C GLY A 32 -0.39 -7.22 -1.82
N ARG A 33 0.20 -7.76 -2.88
CA ARG A 33 0.74 -9.14 -2.96
C ARG A 33 1.71 -9.47 -1.83
N ASP A 34 2.67 -8.59 -1.59
CA ASP A 34 3.70 -8.80 -0.58
C ASP A 34 3.09 -8.87 0.84
N SER A 35 2.18 -7.96 1.14
CA SER A 35 1.49 -7.94 2.43
C SER A 35 0.50 -9.09 2.60
N LEU A 36 -0.12 -9.58 1.51
CA LEU A 36 -0.95 -10.80 1.53
C LEU A 36 -0.10 -12.04 1.84
N THR A 37 1.05 -12.18 1.17
CA THR A 37 2.00 -13.27 1.41
C THR A 37 2.48 -13.27 2.87
N VAL A 38 2.81 -12.11 3.40
CA VAL A 38 3.25 -11.98 4.80
C VAL A 38 2.13 -12.30 5.78
N LEU A 39 0.90 -11.89 5.50
CA LEU A 39 -0.25 -12.22 6.33
C LEU A 39 -0.43 -13.75 6.42
N ASP A 40 -0.47 -14.42 5.27
CA ASP A 40 -0.63 -15.88 5.21
C ASP A 40 0.54 -16.62 5.90
N LEU A 41 1.79 -16.25 5.61
CA LEU A 41 2.97 -16.84 6.28
C LEU A 41 2.95 -16.65 7.80
N THR A 42 2.55 -15.46 8.27
CA THR A 42 2.49 -15.18 9.71
C THR A 42 1.40 -15.99 10.39
N LEU A 43 0.24 -16.13 9.76
CA LEU A 43 -0.85 -16.97 10.28
C LEU A 43 -0.49 -18.46 10.27
N ARG A 44 0.22 -18.95 9.27
CA ARG A 44 0.75 -20.33 9.23
C ARG A 44 1.79 -20.58 10.32
N SER A 45 2.55 -19.57 10.68
CA SER A 45 3.62 -19.67 11.69
C SER A 45 3.09 -19.62 13.12
N LEU A 46 2.22 -18.66 13.41
CA LEU A 46 1.80 -18.32 14.78
C LEU A 46 0.34 -18.69 15.09
N GLY A 47 -0.44 -19.07 14.08
CA GLY A 47 -1.89 -19.17 14.22
C GLY A 47 -2.56 -17.79 14.34
N ILE A 48 -3.87 -17.80 14.61
CA ILE A 48 -4.68 -16.57 14.67
C ILE A 48 -4.70 -15.90 16.05
N SER A 49 -4.35 -16.64 17.10
CA SER A 49 -4.57 -16.20 18.50
C SER A 49 -3.73 -15.00 18.94
N GLY A 50 -2.61 -14.74 18.33
CA GLY A 50 -1.72 -13.61 18.69
C GLY A 50 -1.48 -12.64 17.55
N VAL A 51 -2.15 -12.87 16.42
CA VAL A 51 -1.94 -12.12 15.17
C VAL A 51 -3.17 -11.28 14.84
N GLU A 52 -2.96 -10.03 14.52
CA GLU A 52 -4.00 -9.14 14.02
C GLU A 52 -3.51 -8.45 12.73
N ALA A 53 -4.41 -8.25 11.77
CA ALA A 53 -4.13 -7.44 10.59
C ALA A 53 -4.27 -5.95 10.91
N LEU A 54 -3.44 -5.12 10.28
CA LEU A 54 -3.48 -3.66 10.42
C LEU A 54 -3.49 -3.02 9.03
N PHE A 55 -4.60 -2.36 8.69
CA PHE A 55 -4.77 -1.61 7.45
C PHE A 55 -4.76 -0.11 7.73
N ILE A 56 -3.97 0.63 6.96
CA ILE A 56 -3.97 2.09 6.99
C ILE A 56 -4.87 2.60 5.87
N ASP A 57 -6.08 3.01 6.22
CA ASP A 57 -7.02 3.66 5.31
C ASP A 57 -6.62 5.13 5.16
N THR A 58 -5.98 5.46 4.06
CA THR A 58 -5.51 6.83 3.79
C THR A 58 -6.61 7.81 3.40
N GLY A 59 -7.86 7.33 3.22
CA GLY A 59 -8.99 8.09 2.68
C GLY A 59 -8.92 8.32 1.17
N ILE A 60 -7.80 8.00 0.54
CA ILE A 60 -7.56 8.15 -0.90
C ILE A 60 -6.96 6.87 -1.51
N ALA A 61 -7.35 5.71 -1.01
CA ALA A 61 -7.05 4.43 -1.63
C ALA A 61 -7.92 4.21 -2.88
N THR A 62 -7.50 3.30 -3.76
CA THR A 62 -8.32 2.89 -4.90
C THR A 62 -9.68 2.37 -4.41
N PRO A 63 -10.81 2.82 -4.99
CA PRO A 63 -12.11 2.25 -4.67
C PRO A 63 -12.11 0.72 -4.78
N GLY A 64 -12.69 0.04 -3.79
CA GLY A 64 -12.68 -1.42 -3.68
C GLY A 64 -11.51 -2.02 -2.88
N LEU A 65 -10.41 -1.29 -2.66
CA LEU A 65 -9.27 -1.81 -1.90
C LEU A 65 -9.64 -2.19 -0.47
N LYS A 66 -10.34 -1.31 0.23
CA LYS A 66 -10.77 -1.55 1.61
C LYS A 66 -11.68 -2.77 1.73
N SER A 67 -12.65 -2.91 0.83
CA SER A 67 -13.55 -4.07 0.78
C SER A 67 -12.79 -5.37 0.53
N TYR A 68 -11.78 -5.35 -0.34
CA TYR A 68 -10.91 -6.50 -0.54
C TYR A 68 -10.14 -6.85 0.76
N VAL A 69 -9.52 -5.87 1.41
CA VAL A 69 -8.80 -6.09 2.68
C VAL A 69 -9.71 -6.72 3.74
N MET A 70 -10.92 -6.19 3.89
CA MET A 70 -11.92 -6.73 4.81
C MET A 70 -12.28 -8.18 4.45
N SER A 71 -12.58 -8.46 3.17
CA SER A 71 -12.94 -9.80 2.73
C SER A 71 -11.85 -10.85 2.96
N VAL A 72 -10.58 -10.48 2.80
CA VAL A 72 -9.45 -11.37 3.08
C VAL A 72 -9.34 -11.64 4.59
N CYS A 73 -9.45 -10.60 5.41
CA CYS A 73 -9.37 -10.77 6.86
C CYS A 73 -10.53 -11.62 7.40
N ASP A 74 -11.73 -11.47 6.85
CA ASP A 74 -12.89 -12.31 7.20
C ASP A 74 -12.68 -13.78 6.80
N GLU A 75 -12.13 -14.04 5.61
CA GLU A 75 -11.79 -15.38 5.13
C GLU A 75 -10.76 -16.07 6.04
N TYR A 76 -9.71 -15.35 6.43
CA TYR A 76 -8.69 -15.83 7.36
C TYR A 76 -9.15 -15.84 8.83
N LYS A 77 -10.34 -15.28 9.14
CA LYS A 77 -10.85 -15.11 10.52
C LYS A 77 -9.86 -14.35 11.41
N VAL A 78 -9.06 -13.46 10.82
CA VAL A 78 -8.10 -12.64 11.54
C VAL A 78 -8.71 -11.28 11.87
N LYS A 79 -8.52 -10.80 13.09
CA LYS A 79 -9.01 -9.49 13.50
C LYS A 79 -8.32 -8.39 12.68
N LEU A 80 -9.13 -7.52 12.06
CA LEU A 80 -8.67 -6.38 11.28
C LEU A 80 -8.78 -5.09 12.10
N ASN A 81 -7.66 -4.38 12.21
CA ASN A 81 -7.62 -3.03 12.72
C ASN A 81 -7.51 -2.07 11.53
N ILE A 82 -8.42 -1.10 11.44
CA ILE A 82 -8.39 -0.06 10.43
C ILE A 82 -8.03 1.24 11.12
N VAL A 83 -6.95 1.87 10.66
CA VAL A 83 -6.49 3.18 11.16
C VAL A 83 -6.46 4.18 10.02
N GLY A 84 -6.77 5.43 10.30
CA GLY A 84 -6.78 6.48 9.30
C GLY A 84 -6.42 7.85 9.87
N PRO A 85 -6.23 8.84 8.99
CA PRO A 85 -5.92 10.20 9.39
C PRO A 85 -7.11 10.89 10.07
N ASP A 86 -6.81 11.91 10.89
CA ASP A 86 -7.82 12.79 11.49
C ASP A 86 -8.31 13.87 10.51
N TYR A 87 -7.59 14.03 9.41
CA TYR A 87 -7.83 15.08 8.43
C TYR A 87 -8.17 14.47 7.07
N ASP A 88 -9.10 15.06 6.37
CA ASP A 88 -9.34 14.74 4.97
C ASP A 88 -8.13 15.15 4.11
N PHE A 89 -7.81 14.30 3.12
CA PHE A 89 -6.67 14.56 2.23
C PHE A 89 -6.86 15.86 1.45
N PHE A 90 -8.06 16.12 0.95
CA PHE A 90 -8.33 17.29 0.10
C PHE A 90 -8.31 18.59 0.92
N GLU A 91 -8.76 18.55 2.19
CA GLU A 91 -8.57 19.70 3.10
C GLU A 91 -7.09 20.02 3.33
N LEU A 92 -6.25 18.98 3.47
CA LEU A 92 -4.81 19.19 3.59
C LEU A 92 -4.20 19.71 2.29
N VAL A 93 -4.68 19.28 1.12
CA VAL A 93 -4.26 19.80 -0.19
C VAL A 93 -4.55 21.29 -0.29
N LEU A 94 -5.72 21.76 0.14
CA LEU A 94 -6.06 23.19 0.12
C LEU A 94 -5.15 24.04 1.01
N LYS A 95 -4.64 23.46 2.11
CA LYS A 95 -3.75 24.15 3.04
C LYS A 95 -2.27 24.08 2.64
N LYS A 96 -1.83 22.98 2.01
CA LYS A 96 -0.42 22.64 1.80
C LYS A 96 -0.02 22.48 0.34
N GLY A 97 -0.96 22.47 -0.59
CA GLY A 97 -0.78 22.02 -1.98
C GLY A 97 -0.71 20.50 -2.08
N PHE A 98 -0.71 19.98 -3.29
CA PHE A 98 -0.50 18.54 -3.50
C PHE A 98 0.90 18.10 -3.02
N PRO A 99 1.01 16.90 -2.44
CA PRO A 99 2.31 16.40 -2.00
C PRO A 99 3.24 16.12 -3.19
N MET A 100 4.51 16.42 -3.00
CA MET A 100 5.57 16.20 -3.99
C MET A 100 6.65 15.28 -3.43
N ILE A 101 7.51 14.74 -4.30
CA ILE A 101 8.61 13.83 -3.89
C ILE A 101 9.49 14.47 -2.79
N LYS A 102 9.81 15.76 -2.91
CA LYS A 102 10.61 16.50 -1.93
C LYS A 102 9.82 16.92 -0.68
N TYR A 103 8.49 17.00 -0.76
CA TYR A 103 7.62 17.42 0.34
C TYR A 103 6.45 16.45 0.51
N ARG A 104 6.75 15.32 1.11
CA ARG A 104 5.82 14.18 1.29
C ARG A 104 5.03 14.27 2.58
N TRP A 105 4.33 15.39 2.79
CA TRP A 105 3.47 15.56 3.96
C TRP A 105 2.40 14.46 4.07
N CYS A 106 1.96 13.90 2.94
CA CYS A 106 1.02 12.79 2.92
C CYS A 106 1.51 11.56 3.71
N LYS A 107 2.82 11.24 3.65
CA LYS A 107 3.39 10.13 4.45
C LYS A 107 3.17 10.38 5.94
N GLU A 108 3.46 11.60 6.40
CA GLU A 108 3.35 11.96 7.81
C GLU A 108 1.89 11.96 8.28
N TYR A 109 1.02 12.69 7.56
CA TYR A 109 -0.37 12.89 7.99
C TYR A 109 -1.28 11.70 7.75
N LEU A 110 -1.11 10.98 6.62
CA LEU A 110 -2.02 9.90 6.27
C LEU A 110 -1.58 8.53 6.80
N LYS A 111 -0.29 8.35 7.13
CA LYS A 111 0.23 7.05 7.51
C LYS A 111 0.91 7.07 8.89
N ILE A 112 1.92 7.91 9.10
CA ILE A 112 2.76 7.85 10.31
C ILE A 112 1.98 8.26 11.56
N LYS A 113 1.29 9.41 11.54
CA LYS A 113 0.52 9.89 12.70
C LYS A 113 -0.58 8.90 13.14
N PRO A 114 -1.48 8.41 12.26
CA PRO A 114 -2.46 7.41 12.65
C PRO A 114 -1.82 6.11 13.14
N LEU A 115 -0.75 5.66 12.50
CA LEU A 115 -0.04 4.45 12.93
C LEU A 115 0.61 4.64 14.30
N LYS A 116 1.19 5.80 14.59
CA LYS A 116 1.79 6.13 15.89
C LYS A 116 0.75 6.04 17.01
N ARG A 117 -0.42 6.65 16.84
CA ARG A 117 -1.52 6.55 17.83
C ARG A 117 -1.95 5.11 18.06
N PHE A 118 -2.09 4.34 16.99
CA PHE A 118 -2.43 2.93 17.10
C PHE A 118 -1.37 2.16 17.90
N VAL A 119 -0.10 2.33 17.58
CA VAL A 119 1.02 1.66 18.27
C VAL A 119 1.08 2.03 19.75
N GLU A 120 0.89 3.30 20.10
CA GLU A 120 0.84 3.76 21.49
C GLU A 120 -0.30 3.08 22.27
N ASN A 121 -1.50 3.01 21.68
CA ASN A 121 -2.64 2.32 22.28
C ASN A 121 -2.42 0.81 22.38
N ALA A 122 -1.89 0.17 21.33
CA ALA A 122 -1.61 -1.25 21.33
C ALA A 122 -0.56 -1.62 22.38
N LYS A 123 0.46 -0.80 22.59
CA LYS A 123 1.45 -0.98 23.67
C LYS A 123 0.81 -0.88 25.07
N ARG A 124 -0.12 0.04 25.26
CA ARG A 124 -0.85 0.14 26.55
C ARG A 124 -1.68 -1.10 26.84
N LEU A 125 -2.31 -1.67 25.80
CA LEU A 125 -3.20 -2.83 25.94
C LEU A 125 -2.43 -4.15 26.05
N TYR A 126 -1.39 -4.32 25.25
CA TYR A 126 -0.74 -5.62 25.05
C TYR A 126 0.71 -5.64 25.58
N GLY A 127 1.30 -4.49 25.92
CA GLY A 127 2.71 -4.40 26.34
C GLY A 127 3.66 -4.57 25.16
N ASN A 128 4.25 -5.76 25.04
CA ASN A 128 5.24 -6.05 24.01
C ASN A 128 4.59 -6.42 22.68
N ILE A 129 4.77 -5.58 21.66
CA ILE A 129 4.20 -5.75 20.31
C ILE A 129 5.26 -5.62 19.23
N ILE A 130 4.99 -6.23 18.06
CA ILE A 130 5.81 -6.10 16.86
C ILE A 130 4.92 -5.83 15.63
N LEU A 131 5.43 -5.01 14.70
CA LEU A 131 4.84 -4.82 13.39
C LEU A 131 5.54 -5.72 12.38
N VAL A 132 4.77 -6.42 11.56
CA VAL A 132 5.28 -7.27 10.47
C VAL A 132 4.87 -6.67 9.14
N THR A 133 5.80 -6.55 8.18
CA THR A 133 5.59 -5.85 6.92
C THR A 133 6.08 -6.65 5.73
N GLY A 134 5.44 -6.45 4.57
CA GLY A 134 5.82 -7.07 3.30
C GLY A 134 6.93 -6.33 2.53
N VAL A 135 7.77 -5.55 3.19
CA VAL A 135 8.89 -4.85 2.54
C VAL A 135 9.89 -5.86 2.01
N ARG A 136 10.33 -5.67 0.74
CA ARG A 136 11.36 -6.47 0.09
C ARG A 136 12.54 -5.59 -0.34
N ARG A 137 13.74 -6.16 -0.35
CA ARG A 137 14.98 -5.48 -0.74
C ARG A 137 14.94 -5.01 -2.20
N ASP A 138 14.38 -5.82 -3.09
CA ASP A 138 14.36 -5.56 -4.53
C ASP A 138 13.34 -4.50 -5.00
N GLU A 139 12.47 -3.99 -4.11
CA GLU A 139 11.45 -3.01 -4.50
C GLU A 139 12.03 -1.64 -4.87
N SER A 140 13.13 -1.23 -4.27
CA SER A 140 13.81 0.03 -4.58
C SER A 140 15.20 0.10 -3.98
N TRP A 141 16.07 0.93 -4.57
CA TRP A 141 17.41 1.20 -4.04
C TRP A 141 17.41 1.62 -2.57
N PHE A 142 16.45 2.44 -2.13
CA PHE A 142 16.34 2.85 -0.73
C PHE A 142 16.02 1.68 0.20
N LYS A 143 15.24 0.71 -0.26
CA LYS A 143 14.91 -0.49 0.50
C LYS A 143 16.05 -1.51 0.52
N ALA A 144 16.90 -1.51 -0.49
CA ALA A 144 18.08 -2.37 -0.54
C ALA A 144 19.05 -2.15 0.64
N HIS A 145 19.04 -0.95 1.24
CA HIS A 145 19.86 -0.58 2.41
C HIS A 145 19.10 -0.63 3.73
N ALA A 146 17.85 -1.10 3.73
CA ALA A 146 17.07 -1.29 4.94
C ALA A 146 17.50 -2.58 5.66
N GLU A 147 17.17 -2.67 6.93
CA GLU A 147 17.36 -3.89 7.72
C GLU A 147 16.09 -4.74 7.72
N LYS A 148 16.26 -6.06 7.74
CA LYS A 148 15.16 -7.03 7.86
C LYS A 148 14.37 -6.85 9.16
N ILE A 149 15.07 -6.46 10.24
CA ILE A 149 14.49 -6.16 11.56
C ILE A 149 15.10 -4.84 12.04
N TYR A 150 14.25 -3.87 12.38
CA TYR A 150 14.72 -2.58 12.88
C TYR A 150 13.75 -1.96 13.89
N ASN A 151 14.24 -1.05 14.71
CA ASN A 151 13.39 -0.21 15.54
C ASN A 151 12.92 1.00 14.72
N HIS A 152 11.60 1.16 14.54
CA HIS A 152 11.08 2.29 13.79
C HIS A 152 11.23 3.59 14.62
N PRO A 153 12.00 4.58 14.14
CA PRO A 153 12.41 5.72 14.97
C PRO A 153 11.23 6.58 15.47
N GLN A 154 10.18 6.73 14.64
CA GLN A 154 9.02 7.56 15.00
C GLN A 154 7.95 6.78 15.78
N LEU A 155 7.91 5.46 15.67
CA LEU A 155 6.90 4.62 16.31
C LEU A 155 7.41 3.98 17.59
N GLY A 156 8.72 3.90 17.77
CA GLY A 156 9.35 3.26 18.92
C GLY A 156 8.96 1.80 19.07
N VAL A 157 8.78 1.07 17.98
CA VAL A 157 8.39 -0.35 17.94
C VAL A 157 9.27 -1.08 16.94
N LYS A 158 9.53 -2.36 17.18
CA LYS A 158 10.23 -3.19 16.20
C LYS A 158 9.34 -3.46 15.00
N VAL A 159 9.96 -3.39 13.83
CA VAL A 159 9.38 -3.75 12.53
C VAL A 159 10.18 -4.89 11.96
N TYR A 160 9.50 -5.92 11.48
CA TYR A 160 10.09 -7.10 10.88
C TYR A 160 9.54 -7.35 9.47
N ALA A 161 10.42 -7.62 8.53
CA ALA A 161 10.10 -7.92 7.14
C ALA A 161 10.50 -9.36 6.80
N PRO A 162 9.64 -10.38 7.01
CA PRO A 162 10.01 -11.79 6.84
C PRO A 162 10.43 -12.16 5.42
N ILE A 163 9.84 -11.51 4.41
CA ILE A 163 10.13 -11.75 3.00
C ILE A 163 11.15 -10.75 2.42
N PHE A 164 11.98 -10.14 3.28
CA PHE A 164 12.92 -9.09 2.88
C PHE A 164 13.85 -9.50 1.73
N GLU A 165 14.31 -10.74 1.71
CA GLU A 165 15.19 -11.30 0.67
C GLU A 165 14.43 -11.97 -0.48
N TRP A 166 13.09 -12.02 -0.44
CA TRP A 166 12.31 -12.62 -1.51
C TRP A 166 12.25 -11.72 -2.74
N SER A 167 12.32 -12.32 -3.93
CA SER A 167 12.03 -11.61 -5.16
C SER A 167 10.52 -11.46 -5.40
N GLY A 168 10.13 -10.51 -6.26
CA GLY A 168 8.73 -10.36 -6.67
C GLY A 168 8.17 -11.60 -7.35
N GLU A 169 9.01 -12.38 -8.02
CA GLU A 169 8.61 -13.64 -8.66
C GLU A 169 8.31 -14.73 -7.62
N LEU A 170 9.10 -14.83 -6.54
CA LEU A 170 8.82 -15.74 -5.43
C LEU A 170 7.50 -15.45 -4.74
N VAL A 171 7.17 -14.15 -4.58
CA VAL A 171 5.87 -13.74 -4.04
C VAL A 171 4.72 -14.17 -4.94
N LYS A 172 4.84 -14.00 -6.26
CA LYS A 172 3.82 -14.46 -7.22
C LYS A 172 3.69 -15.98 -7.23
N GLU A 173 4.81 -16.69 -7.17
CA GLU A 173 4.81 -18.15 -7.07
C GLU A 173 4.11 -18.62 -5.79
N TYR A 174 4.38 -17.96 -4.65
CA TYR A 174 3.72 -18.24 -3.38
C TYR A 174 2.20 -18.08 -3.48
N ILE A 175 1.74 -16.96 -3.99
CA ILE A 175 0.30 -16.67 -4.17
C ILE A 175 -0.36 -17.74 -5.04
N LYS A 176 0.30 -18.14 -6.13
CA LYS A 176 -0.21 -19.16 -7.05
C LYS A 176 -0.25 -20.56 -6.41
N VAL A 177 0.84 -20.99 -5.75
CA VAL A 177 0.97 -22.31 -5.13
C VAL A 177 -0.03 -22.48 -4.00
N TYR A 178 -0.17 -21.47 -3.15
CA TYR A 178 -1.08 -21.50 -2.01
C TYR A 178 -2.49 -21.00 -2.34
N LYS A 179 -2.76 -20.66 -3.62
CA LYS A 179 -4.06 -20.22 -4.13
C LYS A 179 -4.65 -19.06 -3.34
N LEU A 180 -3.81 -18.10 -2.96
CA LEU A 180 -4.26 -16.95 -2.19
C LEU A 180 -5.16 -16.07 -3.06
N LYS A 181 -6.19 -15.48 -2.45
CA LYS A 181 -7.10 -14.56 -3.11
C LYS A 181 -6.39 -13.23 -3.41
N GLU A 182 -5.84 -13.13 -4.63
CA GLU A 182 -5.15 -11.93 -5.06
C GLU A 182 -6.13 -10.75 -5.23
N ASN A 183 -5.63 -9.53 -5.01
CA ASN A 183 -6.43 -8.32 -5.18
C ASN A 183 -6.75 -8.09 -6.67
N PRO A 184 -8.04 -8.04 -7.07
CA PRO A 184 -8.42 -7.83 -8.47
C PRO A 184 -7.97 -6.49 -9.06
N LEU A 185 -7.56 -5.53 -8.24
CA LEU A 185 -6.97 -4.28 -8.72
C LEU A 185 -5.66 -4.48 -9.49
N TYR A 186 -4.98 -5.62 -9.31
CA TYR A 186 -3.79 -5.94 -10.11
C TYR A 186 -4.10 -6.18 -11.59
N ASP A 187 -5.27 -6.74 -11.90
CA ASP A 187 -5.71 -6.95 -13.29
C ASP A 187 -6.02 -5.63 -13.98
N ILE A 188 -6.47 -4.64 -13.22
CA ILE A 188 -6.88 -3.33 -13.70
C ILE A 188 -5.70 -2.35 -13.75
N TYR A 189 -5.02 -2.17 -12.62
CA TYR A 189 -3.99 -1.14 -12.44
C TYR A 189 -2.56 -1.69 -12.47
N GLY A 190 -2.38 -3.02 -12.51
CA GLY A 190 -1.08 -3.65 -12.31
C GLY A 190 -0.51 -3.50 -10.89
N LYS A 191 -1.22 -2.81 -10.01
CA LYS A 191 -0.85 -2.52 -8.61
C LYS A 191 -2.09 -2.34 -7.73
N ALA A 192 -1.96 -2.66 -6.46
CA ALA A 192 -2.95 -2.27 -5.44
C ALA A 192 -2.57 -0.89 -4.89
N TYR A 193 -3.08 0.18 -5.46
CA TYR A 193 -2.77 1.52 -4.98
C TYR A 193 -3.50 1.82 -3.66
N ASP A 194 -2.77 1.81 -2.55
CA ASP A 194 -3.23 2.17 -1.21
C ASP A 194 -3.34 3.69 -1.00
N CYS A 195 -2.88 4.49 -1.96
CA CYS A 195 -2.85 5.94 -1.86
C CYS A 195 -2.73 6.60 -3.23
N TRP A 196 -3.62 7.54 -3.53
CA TRP A 196 -3.60 8.42 -4.71
C TRP A 196 -3.03 9.80 -4.39
N CYS A 197 -2.02 9.87 -3.56
CA CYS A 197 -1.44 11.12 -3.07
C CYS A 197 -0.58 11.89 -4.09
N THR A 198 -0.67 11.61 -5.37
CA THR A 198 0.09 12.19 -6.51
C THR A 198 1.57 11.80 -6.57
N VAL A 199 2.21 11.56 -5.43
CA VAL A 199 3.62 11.12 -5.37
C VAL A 199 3.77 9.75 -6.05
N TYR A 200 4.69 9.65 -7.00
CA TYR A 200 4.96 8.44 -7.81
C TYR A 200 3.78 7.96 -8.67
N LYS A 201 2.87 8.87 -9.01
CA LYS A 201 1.81 8.60 -9.98
C LYS A 201 2.14 9.28 -11.31
N SER A 202 1.87 8.58 -12.40
CA SER A 202 1.97 9.14 -13.76
C SER A 202 0.66 9.78 -14.18
N PRO A 203 0.67 10.65 -15.20
CA PRO A 203 -0.56 11.13 -15.82
C PRO A 203 -1.46 10.00 -16.34
N ALA A 204 -0.85 8.91 -16.83
CA ALA A 204 -1.61 7.73 -17.27
C ALA A 204 -2.33 6.99 -16.13
N ASP A 205 -1.72 6.94 -14.92
CA ASP A 205 -2.40 6.38 -13.74
C ASP A 205 -3.67 7.18 -13.41
N PHE A 206 -3.57 8.52 -13.44
CA PHE A 206 -4.73 9.38 -13.19
C PHE A 206 -5.75 9.35 -14.33
N ALA A 207 -5.33 9.20 -15.58
CA ALA A 207 -6.23 9.03 -16.71
C ALA A 207 -7.04 7.72 -16.59
N LEU A 208 -6.40 6.64 -16.15
CA LEU A 208 -7.08 5.38 -15.86
C LEU A 208 -8.05 5.53 -14.67
N LEU A 209 -7.64 6.25 -13.62
CA LEU A 209 -8.53 6.57 -12.49
C LEU A 209 -9.76 7.38 -12.95
N ALA A 210 -9.56 8.38 -13.81
CA ALA A 210 -10.64 9.19 -14.37
C ALA A 210 -11.65 8.35 -15.16
N ALA A 211 -11.16 7.40 -15.96
CA ALA A 211 -12.00 6.53 -16.76
C ALA A 211 -12.81 5.53 -15.92
N LEU A 212 -12.22 4.98 -14.86
CA LEU A 212 -12.82 3.90 -14.08
C LEU A 212 -13.56 4.39 -12.83
N HIS A 213 -13.16 5.50 -12.25
CA HIS A 213 -13.73 6.06 -11.02
C HIS A 213 -13.90 7.58 -11.14
N PRO A 214 -14.75 8.08 -12.06
CA PRO A 214 -14.89 9.49 -12.37
C PRO A 214 -15.27 10.34 -11.15
N ASP A 215 -16.18 9.88 -10.30
CA ASP A 215 -16.60 10.61 -9.09
C ASP A 215 -15.46 10.74 -8.07
N PHE A 216 -14.63 9.71 -7.94
CA PHE A 216 -13.46 9.77 -7.08
C PHE A 216 -12.39 10.70 -7.67
N PHE A 217 -12.15 10.62 -8.97
CA PHE A 217 -11.20 11.49 -9.67
C PHE A 217 -11.63 12.96 -9.64
N LYS A 218 -12.93 13.25 -9.74
CA LYS A 218 -13.49 14.60 -9.67
C LYS A 218 -13.05 15.35 -8.42
N LYS A 219 -12.93 14.69 -7.27
CA LYS A 219 -12.45 15.30 -6.02
C LYS A 219 -11.03 15.87 -6.16
N PHE A 220 -10.17 15.22 -6.93
CA PHE A 220 -8.81 15.70 -7.21
C PHE A 220 -8.83 16.94 -8.11
N VAL A 221 -9.68 16.96 -9.15
CA VAL A 221 -9.85 18.10 -10.05
C VAL A 221 -10.40 19.29 -9.27
N GLU A 222 -11.40 19.10 -8.41
CA GLU A 222 -11.96 20.16 -7.58
C GLU A 222 -10.93 20.73 -6.59
N ALA A 223 -10.09 19.88 -6.00
CA ALA A 223 -9.02 20.33 -5.12
C ALA A 223 -7.96 21.13 -5.89
N GLU A 224 -7.58 20.67 -7.10
CA GLU A 224 -6.65 21.39 -7.98
C GLU A 224 -7.17 22.77 -8.35
N SER A 225 -8.45 22.87 -8.73
CA SER A 225 -9.08 24.15 -9.16
C SER A 225 -9.13 25.20 -8.05
N LYS A 226 -9.14 24.78 -6.78
CA LYS A 226 -9.19 25.66 -5.60
C LYS A 226 -7.81 26.12 -5.12
N LEU A 227 -6.72 25.64 -5.73
CA LEU A 227 -5.37 26.08 -5.34
C LEU A 227 -5.10 27.50 -5.81
N ARG A 228 -4.73 28.40 -4.88
CA ARG A 228 -4.54 29.84 -5.12
C ARG A 228 -3.45 30.19 -6.14
N SER A 229 -2.51 29.30 -6.37
CA SER A 229 -1.31 29.57 -7.19
C SER A 229 -1.35 28.97 -8.60
N GLY A 230 -2.50 28.52 -9.09
CA GLY A 230 -2.55 27.77 -10.35
C GLY A 230 -1.68 26.52 -10.32
N GLY A 231 -1.50 25.93 -9.12
CA GLY A 231 -0.66 24.76 -8.91
C GLY A 231 -1.23 23.53 -9.59
N SER A 232 -0.41 22.78 -10.29
CA SER A 232 -0.80 21.46 -10.83
C SER A 232 -0.60 20.38 -9.77
N ALA A 233 -1.44 19.36 -9.81
CA ALA A 233 -1.30 18.17 -8.95
C ALA A 233 -0.08 17.31 -9.35
N LEU A 234 0.30 17.36 -10.63
CA LEU A 234 1.36 16.53 -11.19
C LEU A 234 2.48 17.37 -11.81
N TYR A 235 3.71 16.92 -11.55
CA TYR A 235 4.89 17.36 -12.27
C TYR A 235 5.58 16.10 -12.81
N TYR A 236 5.57 15.95 -14.13
CA TYR A 236 6.02 14.72 -14.79
C TYR A 236 6.91 15.01 -15.98
N ASN A 237 8.09 14.40 -16.04
CA ASN A 237 9.11 14.61 -17.09
C ASN A 237 9.45 16.09 -17.35
N GLY A 238 9.48 16.92 -16.30
CA GLY A 238 9.79 18.35 -16.43
C GLY A 238 8.59 19.25 -16.77
N GLU A 239 7.41 18.69 -17.00
CA GLU A 239 6.20 19.42 -17.36
C GLU A 239 5.16 19.43 -16.23
N ARG A 240 4.41 20.50 -16.12
CA ARG A 240 3.20 20.54 -15.30
C ARG A 240 2.06 19.88 -16.06
N VAL A 241 1.37 18.95 -15.39
CA VAL A 241 0.20 18.27 -15.94
C VAL A 241 -0.98 18.57 -15.02
N TYR A 242 -2.05 19.12 -15.57
CA TYR A 242 -3.24 19.46 -14.83
C TYR A 242 -4.27 18.32 -14.88
N LEU A 243 -4.87 18.02 -13.75
CA LEU A 243 -5.88 16.94 -13.65
C LEU A 243 -7.15 17.29 -14.44
N LYS A 244 -7.50 18.57 -14.55
CA LYS A 244 -8.61 19.03 -15.41
C LYS A 244 -8.39 18.63 -16.88
N ASP A 245 -7.16 18.75 -17.40
CA ASP A 245 -6.85 18.40 -18.78
C ASP A 245 -6.93 16.86 -18.98
N ILE A 246 -6.54 16.09 -17.97
CA ILE A 246 -6.72 14.63 -17.94
C ILE A 246 -8.21 14.27 -17.93
N ALA A 247 -9.04 15.00 -17.15
CA ALA A 247 -10.48 14.78 -17.11
C ALA A 247 -11.15 14.94 -18.48
N GLU A 248 -10.71 15.95 -19.24
CA GLU A 248 -11.25 16.26 -20.56
C GLU A 248 -10.80 15.26 -21.64
N ARG A 249 -9.57 14.73 -21.54
CA ARG A 249 -8.94 13.91 -22.57
C ARG A 249 -8.22 12.67 -22.01
N PRO A 250 -8.88 11.82 -21.22
CA PRO A 250 -8.21 10.72 -20.51
C PRO A 250 -7.50 9.74 -21.46
N LEU A 251 -8.11 9.40 -22.60
CA LEU A 251 -7.52 8.47 -23.56
C LEU A 251 -6.24 9.02 -24.21
N GLU A 252 -6.16 10.33 -24.46
CA GLU A 252 -4.95 10.95 -24.97
C GLU A 252 -3.80 10.84 -23.97
N TYR A 253 -4.07 11.12 -22.68
CA TYR A 253 -3.08 10.98 -21.63
C TYR A 253 -2.66 9.54 -21.37
N MET A 254 -3.58 8.59 -21.47
CA MET A 254 -3.26 7.15 -21.42
C MET A 254 -2.29 6.78 -22.54
N LYS A 255 -2.54 7.18 -23.78
CA LYS A 255 -1.66 6.93 -24.93
C LYS A 255 -0.29 7.59 -24.77
N ARG A 256 -0.26 8.88 -24.44
CA ARG A 256 0.95 9.69 -24.36
C ARG A 256 1.92 9.22 -23.28
N TYR A 257 1.41 8.78 -22.12
CA TYR A 257 2.23 8.47 -20.94
C TYR A 257 2.25 6.99 -20.55
N SER A 258 1.57 6.13 -21.32
CA SER A 258 1.57 4.68 -21.07
C SER A 258 2.92 4.09 -21.44
N ARG A 259 3.62 3.53 -20.48
CA ARG A 259 4.84 2.73 -20.73
C ARG A 259 4.56 1.27 -21.04
N THR A 260 3.44 0.71 -20.65
CA THR A 260 2.92 -0.64 -20.98
C THR A 260 1.64 -0.87 -20.18
N PHE A 261 0.47 -0.69 -20.76
CA PHE A 261 -0.75 -1.21 -20.15
C PHE A 261 -0.82 -2.70 -20.37
N LYS A 262 -0.69 -3.48 -19.31
CA LYS A 262 -0.98 -4.92 -19.31
C LYS A 262 -2.48 -5.21 -19.11
N CYS A 263 -3.28 -4.17 -18.83
CA CYS A 263 -4.71 -4.30 -18.60
C CYS A 263 -5.45 -4.63 -19.89
N PRO A 264 -6.22 -5.75 -19.95
CA PRO A 264 -7.03 -6.12 -21.11
C PRO A 264 -8.04 -5.05 -21.51
N LEU A 265 -8.66 -4.36 -20.54
CA LEU A 265 -9.59 -3.24 -20.78
C LEU A 265 -8.90 -2.05 -21.44
N CYS A 266 -7.68 -1.72 -21.02
CA CYS A 266 -6.91 -0.62 -21.61
C CYS A 266 -6.46 -0.95 -23.04
N ARG A 267 -6.21 -2.22 -23.37
CA ARG A 267 -5.93 -2.68 -24.74
C ARG A 267 -7.15 -2.60 -25.66
N ALA A 268 -8.35 -2.77 -25.11
CA ALA A 268 -9.59 -2.68 -25.87
C ALA A 268 -10.03 -1.23 -26.12
N LEU A 269 -9.55 -0.27 -25.32
CA LEU A 269 -9.85 1.17 -25.44
C LEU A 269 -8.80 1.94 -26.25
N LEU A 270 -7.65 1.34 -26.57
CA LEU A 270 -6.58 1.89 -27.39
C LEU A 270 -6.55 1.29 -28.78
#